data_03027bf01d9def01dde992d8a67c3bab
#
_entry.id   03027bf01d9def01dde992d8a67c3bab
#
_cell.length_a   1.000
_cell.length_b   1.000
_cell.length_c   1.000
_cell.angle_alpha   90.00
_cell.angle_beta   90.00
_cell.angle_gamma   90.00
#
_symmetry.space_group_name_H-M   'P 1'
#
loop_
_entity.id
_entity.type
_entity.pdbx_description
1 polymer ?
#
loop_
_entity_poly.entity_id
_entity_poly.type
_entity_poly.pdbx_seq_one_letter_code
_entity_poly.pdbx_strand_id
1 'polypeptide(L)'
;MYNKRKITKILIVDDSDMNRAILADMLNDQYEILEAENGIEALKLLHEHETGISLVLLDIVMPEMDGFEVLAMMNRYHWIEEIPVIMISAENSHSVVERAYELGATDYISRPFDEVIVCRRVINTIMLYSKQKRLISMVADQMYESEKSNTLMVSILSHIVEFRNGESGLHVL
;
A
#
# COMPACT_ATOMS: atom_id res chain seq x y z
N MET A 1 -1.37 22.59 19.30
CA MET A 1 -0.66 21.66 18.39
C MET A 1 -1.59 21.32 17.25
N TYR A 2 -1.37 21.91 16.09
CA TYR A 2 -2.12 21.57 14.87
C TYR A 2 -1.72 20.15 14.47
N ASN A 3 -2.65 19.22 14.62
CA ASN A 3 -2.54 17.87 14.07
C ASN A 3 -2.55 18.01 12.55
N LYS A 4 -1.37 17.93 11.91
CA LYS A 4 -1.23 17.93 10.45
C LYS A 4 -1.90 16.65 9.98
N ARG A 5 -3.20 16.72 9.63
CA ARG A 5 -3.90 15.60 8.97
C ARG A 5 -3.04 15.22 7.79
N LYS A 6 -2.52 14.00 7.81
CA LYS A 6 -1.77 13.44 6.70
C LYS A 6 -2.71 13.46 5.50
N ILE A 7 -2.49 14.36 4.56
CA ILE A 7 -3.35 14.53 3.40
C ILE A 7 -3.21 13.25 2.57
N THR A 8 -4.31 12.52 2.42
CA THR A 8 -4.35 11.31 1.61
C THR A 8 -4.32 11.68 0.14
N LYS A 9 -3.36 11.16 -0.62
CA LYS A 9 -3.17 11.41 -2.05
C LYS A 9 -3.67 10.25 -2.88
N ILE A 10 -4.42 10.55 -3.93
CA ILE A 10 -4.88 9.60 -4.94
C ILE A 10 -4.25 9.96 -6.28
N LEU A 11 -3.64 8.99 -6.94
CA LEU A 11 -3.15 9.13 -8.31
C LEU A 11 -4.22 8.59 -9.27
N ILE A 12 -4.68 9.43 -10.19
CA ILE A 12 -5.59 9.08 -11.27
C ILE A 12 -4.80 8.99 -12.57
N VAL A 13 -4.84 7.82 -13.21
CA VAL A 13 -4.14 7.52 -14.45
C VAL A 13 -5.14 7.16 -15.53
N ASP A 14 -5.34 8.05 -16.49
CA ASP A 14 -6.25 7.89 -17.63
C ASP A 14 -5.78 8.83 -18.76
N ASP A 15 -5.78 8.39 -19.99
CA ASP A 15 -5.38 9.20 -21.14
C ASP A 15 -6.43 10.25 -21.55
N SER A 16 -7.67 10.12 -21.05
CA SER A 16 -8.75 11.07 -21.27
C SER A 16 -8.79 12.15 -20.20
N ASP A 17 -8.57 13.40 -20.61
CA ASP A 17 -8.71 14.57 -19.73
C ASP A 17 -10.09 14.64 -19.07
N MET A 18 -11.15 14.28 -19.83
CA MET A 18 -12.51 14.26 -19.32
C MET A 18 -12.69 13.24 -18.20
N ASN A 19 -12.19 12.02 -18.38
CA ASN A 19 -12.29 10.98 -17.36
C ASN A 19 -11.54 11.38 -16.09
N ARG A 20 -10.32 11.93 -16.22
CA ARG A 20 -9.57 12.44 -15.08
C ARG A 20 -10.33 13.55 -14.35
N ALA A 21 -10.88 14.50 -15.09
CA ALA A 21 -11.66 15.60 -14.51
C ALA A 21 -12.90 15.11 -13.76
N ILE A 22 -13.64 14.14 -14.29
CA ILE A 22 -14.81 13.56 -13.64
C ILE A 22 -14.42 12.88 -12.33
N LEU A 23 -13.39 12.05 -12.34
CA LEU A 23 -12.91 11.35 -11.13
C LEU A 23 -12.34 12.32 -10.11
N ALA A 24 -11.58 13.32 -10.55
CA ALA A 24 -11.06 14.35 -9.67
C ALA A 24 -12.18 15.16 -9.00
N ASP A 25 -13.23 15.51 -9.73
CA ASP A 25 -14.38 16.24 -9.19
C ASP A 25 -15.12 15.43 -8.12
N MET A 26 -15.23 14.11 -8.28
CA MET A 26 -15.84 13.22 -7.30
C MET A 26 -15.03 13.09 -6.00
N LEU A 27 -13.71 13.30 -6.05
CA LEU A 27 -12.79 12.91 -4.97
C LEU A 27 -12.03 14.09 -4.33
N ASN A 28 -11.93 15.25 -4.97
CA ASN A 28 -11.08 16.36 -4.56
C ASN A 28 -11.47 17.02 -3.24
N ASP A 29 -12.70 16.87 -2.80
CA ASP A 29 -13.15 17.41 -1.51
C ASP A 29 -12.51 16.70 -0.30
N GLN A 30 -12.11 15.45 -0.48
CA GLN A 30 -11.58 14.59 0.59
C GLN A 30 -10.11 14.22 0.43
N TYR A 31 -9.61 14.25 -0.81
CA TYR A 31 -8.28 13.76 -1.17
C TYR A 31 -7.51 14.79 -1.99
N GLU A 32 -6.19 14.77 -1.87
CA GLU A 32 -5.31 15.45 -2.82
C GLU A 32 -5.19 14.58 -4.08
N ILE A 33 -5.47 15.15 -5.24
CA ILE A 33 -5.47 14.44 -6.51
C ILE A 33 -4.17 14.73 -7.27
N LEU A 34 -3.48 13.66 -7.66
CA LEU A 34 -2.42 13.68 -8.65
C LEU A 34 -2.96 13.05 -9.92
N GLU A 35 -2.56 13.56 -11.06
CA GLU A 35 -3.03 13.09 -12.38
C GLU A 35 -1.85 12.69 -13.26
N ALA A 36 -2.01 11.59 -14.00
CA ALA A 36 -1.10 11.15 -15.04
C ALA A 36 -1.91 10.83 -16.31
N GLU A 37 -1.42 11.29 -17.45
CA GLU A 37 -2.10 11.08 -18.75
C GLU A 37 -1.67 9.80 -19.47
N ASN A 38 -0.65 9.12 -18.96
CA ASN A 38 -0.13 7.86 -19.50
C ASN A 38 0.60 7.06 -18.42
N GLY A 39 0.93 5.81 -18.76
CA GLY A 39 1.60 4.90 -17.82
C GLY A 39 3.01 5.33 -17.44
N ILE A 40 3.74 5.97 -18.33
CA ILE A 40 5.12 6.44 -18.08
C ILE A 40 5.11 7.56 -17.04
N GLU A 41 4.21 8.52 -17.19
CA GLU A 41 4.02 9.60 -16.22
C GLU A 41 3.55 9.08 -14.87
N ALA A 42 2.66 8.07 -14.87
CA ALA A 42 2.21 7.40 -13.65
C ALA A 42 3.38 6.77 -12.88
N LEU A 43 4.26 6.03 -13.56
CA LEU A 43 5.42 5.42 -12.92
C LEU A 43 6.40 6.47 -12.37
N LYS A 44 6.57 7.58 -13.08
CA LYS A 44 7.38 8.71 -12.60
C LYS A 44 6.83 9.31 -11.31
N LEU A 45 5.53 9.59 -11.27
CA LEU A 45 4.86 10.12 -10.08
C LEU A 45 4.90 9.14 -8.90
N LEU A 46 4.73 7.86 -9.16
CA LEU A 46 4.87 6.81 -8.14
C LEU A 46 6.28 6.77 -7.55
N HIS A 47 7.29 6.93 -8.38
CA HIS A 47 8.68 6.98 -7.92
C HIS A 47 8.99 8.26 -7.12
N GLU A 48 8.49 9.41 -7.57
CA GLU A 48 8.68 10.70 -6.88
C GLU A 48 7.94 10.80 -5.54
N HIS A 49 6.79 10.13 -5.42
CA HIS A 49 5.89 10.17 -4.27
C HIS A 49 5.76 8.83 -3.53
N GLU A 50 6.79 8.02 -3.55
CA GLU A 50 6.81 6.61 -3.09
C GLU A 50 6.12 6.35 -1.74
N THR A 51 6.17 7.32 -0.82
CA THR A 51 5.57 7.19 0.51
C THR A 51 4.27 7.99 0.68
N GLY A 52 3.83 8.72 -0.34
CA GLY A 52 2.74 9.69 -0.22
C GLY A 52 1.43 9.29 -0.89
N ILE A 53 1.45 8.41 -1.88
CA ILE A 53 0.27 7.96 -2.62
C ILE A 53 -0.41 6.83 -1.87
N SER A 54 -1.71 6.99 -1.60
CA SER A 54 -2.52 6.01 -0.85
C SER A 54 -3.38 5.11 -1.72
N LEU A 55 -3.60 5.48 -2.96
CA LEU A 55 -4.41 4.74 -3.93
C LEU A 55 -4.06 5.17 -5.35
N VAL A 56 -4.10 4.23 -6.30
CA VAL A 56 -4.03 4.48 -7.73
C VAL A 56 -5.36 4.06 -8.38
N LEU A 57 -5.99 4.97 -9.11
CA LEU A 57 -7.06 4.68 -10.06
C LEU A 57 -6.44 4.59 -11.44
N LEU A 58 -6.49 3.43 -12.07
CA LEU A 58 -5.70 3.11 -13.24
C LEU A 58 -6.57 2.61 -14.39
N ASP A 59 -6.63 3.40 -15.47
CA ASP A 59 -7.28 2.97 -16.72
C ASP A 59 -6.46 1.83 -17.37
N ILE A 60 -7.16 0.85 -17.92
CA ILE A 60 -6.53 -0.27 -18.62
C ILE A 60 -6.05 0.14 -20.00
N VAL A 61 -6.90 0.80 -20.77
CA VAL A 61 -6.63 1.10 -22.18
C VAL A 61 -6.04 2.49 -22.32
N MET A 62 -4.73 2.53 -22.50
CA MET A 62 -3.96 3.74 -22.74
C MET A 62 -2.93 3.53 -23.85
N PRO A 63 -2.57 4.58 -24.62
CA PRO A 63 -1.50 4.46 -25.61
C PRO A 63 -0.14 4.26 -24.97
N GLU A 64 0.81 3.68 -25.72
CA GLU A 64 2.21 3.40 -25.35
C GLU A 64 2.36 2.36 -24.24
N MET A 65 1.85 2.62 -23.04
CA MET A 65 1.87 1.72 -21.89
C MET A 65 0.47 1.59 -21.33
N ASP A 66 -0.11 0.40 -21.40
CA ASP A 66 -1.44 0.12 -20.86
C ASP A 66 -1.45 -0.05 -19.32
N GLY A 67 -2.64 -0.12 -18.74
CA GLY A 67 -2.78 -0.26 -17.29
C GLY A 67 -2.23 -1.59 -16.74
N PHE A 68 -2.26 -2.66 -17.52
CA PHE A 68 -1.67 -3.94 -17.11
C PHE A 68 -0.14 -3.87 -17.03
N GLU A 69 0.49 -3.15 -17.95
CA GLU A 69 1.93 -2.92 -17.95
C GLU A 69 2.35 -2.05 -16.76
N VAL A 70 1.58 -1.02 -16.42
CA VAL A 70 1.80 -0.21 -15.20
C VAL A 70 1.70 -1.08 -13.95
N LEU A 71 0.66 -1.91 -13.87
CA LEU A 71 0.44 -2.82 -12.75
C LEU A 71 1.58 -3.85 -12.60
N ALA A 72 2.06 -4.39 -13.72
CA ALA A 72 3.22 -5.28 -13.74
C ALA A 72 4.49 -4.60 -13.22
N MET A 73 4.71 -3.33 -13.58
CA MET A 73 5.85 -2.56 -13.05
C MET A 73 5.69 -2.27 -11.55
N MET A 74 4.49 -1.97 -11.09
CA MET A 74 4.21 -1.79 -9.66
C MET A 74 4.49 -3.07 -8.86
N ASN A 75 4.18 -4.24 -9.42
CA ASN A 75 4.57 -5.54 -8.84
C ASN A 75 6.09 -5.69 -8.78
N ARG A 76 6.78 -5.39 -9.86
CA ARG A 76 8.24 -5.52 -9.95
C ARG A 76 8.98 -4.65 -8.93
N TYR A 77 8.47 -3.45 -8.66
CA TYR A 77 9.02 -2.53 -7.65
C TYR A 77 8.46 -2.74 -6.25
N HIS A 78 7.60 -3.73 -6.03
CA HIS A 78 6.92 -4.00 -4.76
C HIS A 78 6.01 -2.87 -4.25
N TRP A 79 5.67 -1.90 -5.09
CA TRP A 79 4.77 -0.80 -4.72
C TRP A 79 3.34 -1.28 -4.45
N ILE A 80 2.92 -2.35 -5.12
CA ILE A 80 1.57 -2.91 -4.97
C ILE A 80 1.30 -3.47 -3.57
N GLU A 81 2.35 -3.79 -2.82
CA GLU A 81 2.23 -4.26 -1.43
C GLU A 81 1.77 -3.14 -0.49
N GLU A 82 2.09 -1.89 -0.83
CA GLU A 82 1.78 -0.72 -0.01
C GLU A 82 0.73 0.21 -0.61
N ILE A 83 0.59 0.21 -1.94
CA ILE A 83 -0.30 1.11 -2.68
C ILE A 83 -1.36 0.27 -3.39
N PRO A 84 -2.63 0.32 -2.94
CA PRO A 84 -3.71 -0.38 -3.62
C PRO A 84 -4.00 0.24 -4.99
N VAL A 85 -4.43 -0.60 -5.92
CA VAL A 85 -4.79 -0.21 -7.28
C VAL A 85 -6.22 -0.63 -7.57
N ILE A 86 -7.05 0.33 -7.98
CA ILE A 86 -8.37 0.08 -8.55
C ILE A 86 -8.25 0.27 -10.06
N MET A 87 -8.50 -0.80 -10.80
CA MET A 87 -8.51 -0.74 -12.27
C MET A 87 -9.81 -0.13 -12.78
N ILE A 88 -9.72 0.63 -13.84
CA ILE A 88 -10.86 1.28 -14.49
C ILE A 88 -10.91 0.87 -15.95
N SER A 89 -12.07 0.46 -16.44
CA SER A 89 -12.25 0.17 -17.87
C SER A 89 -13.71 0.26 -18.31
N ALA A 90 -13.91 0.52 -19.60
CA ALA A 90 -15.21 0.34 -20.26
C ALA A 90 -15.49 -1.14 -20.56
N GLU A 91 -14.45 -1.97 -20.60
CA GLU A 91 -14.56 -3.38 -20.91
C GLU A 91 -14.76 -4.21 -19.64
N ASN A 92 -15.86 -4.96 -19.59
CA ASN A 92 -16.26 -5.79 -18.42
C ASN A 92 -16.17 -7.28 -18.72
N SER A 93 -15.37 -7.70 -19.72
CA SER A 93 -15.22 -9.13 -19.98
C SER A 93 -14.59 -9.84 -18.77
N HIS A 94 -15.06 -11.05 -18.50
CA HIS A 94 -14.56 -11.85 -17.38
C HIS A 94 -13.04 -12.02 -17.42
N SER A 95 -12.48 -12.23 -18.60
CA SER A 95 -11.02 -12.40 -18.79
C SER A 95 -10.21 -11.16 -18.43
N VAL A 96 -10.71 -9.95 -18.72
CA VAL A 96 -10.05 -8.68 -18.38
C VAL A 96 -10.08 -8.43 -16.89
N VAL A 97 -11.22 -8.65 -16.25
CA VAL A 97 -11.38 -8.50 -14.80
C VAL A 97 -10.51 -9.51 -14.05
N GLU A 98 -10.53 -10.78 -14.47
CA GLU A 98 -9.70 -11.85 -13.88
C GLU A 98 -8.21 -11.53 -13.99
N ARG A 99 -7.75 -11.09 -15.16
CA ARG A 99 -6.35 -10.67 -15.36
C ARG A 99 -5.94 -9.51 -14.45
N ALA A 100 -6.82 -8.54 -14.24
CA ALA A 100 -6.56 -7.43 -13.33
C ALA A 100 -6.31 -7.92 -11.89
N TYR A 101 -7.16 -8.79 -11.39
CA TYR A 101 -7.00 -9.37 -10.05
C TYR A 101 -5.77 -10.29 -9.94
N GLU A 102 -5.48 -11.09 -10.94
CA GLU A 102 -4.28 -11.95 -10.98
C GLU A 102 -2.98 -11.14 -10.93
N LEU A 103 -2.96 -9.96 -11.55
CA LEU A 103 -1.83 -9.04 -11.49
C LEU A 103 -1.76 -8.22 -10.19
N GLY A 104 -2.72 -8.38 -9.30
CA GLY A 104 -2.71 -7.78 -7.97
C GLY A 104 -3.55 -6.53 -7.81
N ALA A 105 -4.45 -6.22 -8.76
CA ALA A 105 -5.44 -5.15 -8.55
C ALA A 105 -6.31 -5.47 -7.32
N THR A 106 -6.60 -4.45 -6.54
CA THR A 106 -7.41 -4.59 -5.33
C THR A 106 -8.90 -4.61 -5.66
N ASP A 107 -9.32 -3.84 -6.67
CA ASP A 107 -10.71 -3.71 -7.09
C ASP A 107 -10.80 -3.26 -8.56
N TYR A 108 -12.02 -3.21 -9.06
CA TYR A 108 -12.33 -2.88 -10.45
C TYR A 108 -13.56 -1.96 -10.52
N ILE A 109 -13.49 -0.92 -11.33
CA ILE A 109 -14.60 0.00 -11.60
C ILE A 109 -14.84 0.06 -13.10
N SER A 110 -16.10 -0.16 -13.51
CA SER A 110 -16.51 -0.03 -14.89
C SER A 110 -17.01 1.38 -15.22
N ARG A 111 -16.78 1.81 -16.46
CA ARG A 111 -17.43 3.00 -17.00
C ARG A 111 -18.81 2.67 -17.57
N PRO A 112 -19.79 3.61 -17.56
CA PRO A 112 -19.71 4.98 -17.04
C PRO A 112 -19.59 5.04 -15.51
N PHE A 113 -18.96 6.09 -14.97
CA PHE A 113 -18.75 6.25 -13.54
C PHE A 113 -20.04 6.56 -12.80
N ASP A 114 -20.27 5.82 -11.72
CA ASP A 114 -21.27 6.14 -10.70
C ASP A 114 -20.54 6.70 -9.48
N GLU A 115 -20.85 7.92 -9.09
CA GLU A 115 -20.17 8.63 -8.00
C GLU A 115 -20.25 7.87 -6.67
N VAL A 116 -21.41 7.29 -6.35
CA VAL A 116 -21.59 6.54 -5.11
C VAL A 116 -20.70 5.31 -5.08
N ILE A 117 -20.63 4.59 -6.20
CA ILE A 117 -19.80 3.39 -6.34
C ILE A 117 -18.32 3.76 -6.27
N VAL A 118 -17.88 4.78 -7.00
CA VAL A 118 -16.49 5.23 -7.01
C VAL A 118 -16.05 5.64 -5.60
N CYS A 119 -16.80 6.52 -4.95
CA CYS A 119 -16.49 6.99 -3.60
C CYS A 119 -16.46 5.84 -2.59
N ARG A 120 -17.41 4.91 -2.64
CA ARG A 120 -17.46 3.74 -1.75
C ARG A 120 -16.26 2.82 -1.91
N ARG A 121 -15.90 2.49 -3.14
CA ARG A 121 -14.75 1.61 -3.42
C ARG A 121 -13.44 2.26 -3.01
N VAL A 122 -13.28 3.54 -3.28
CA VAL A 122 -12.11 4.31 -2.85
C VAL A 122 -11.97 4.33 -1.34
N ILE A 123 -13.01 4.72 -0.62
CA ILE A 123 -13.00 4.75 0.85
C ILE A 123 -12.70 3.38 1.44
N ASN A 124 -13.41 2.35 1.00
CA ASN A 124 -13.23 0.98 1.51
C ASN A 124 -11.82 0.45 1.27
N THR A 125 -11.26 0.71 0.09
CA THR A 125 -9.91 0.28 -0.26
C THR A 125 -8.85 0.98 0.58
N ILE A 126 -8.93 2.30 0.73
CA ILE A 126 -7.99 3.08 1.56
C ILE A 126 -8.08 2.64 3.02
N MET A 127 -9.29 2.45 3.56
CA MET A 127 -9.48 1.98 4.93
C MET A 127 -8.91 0.59 5.17
N LEU A 128 -9.12 -0.34 4.23
CA LEU A 128 -8.60 -1.71 4.32
C LEU A 128 -7.07 -1.72 4.38
N TYR A 129 -6.40 -1.02 3.48
CA TYR A 129 -4.95 -0.92 3.46
C TYR A 129 -4.38 -0.22 4.69
N SER A 130 -5.04 0.83 5.17
CA SER A 130 -4.64 1.51 6.42
C SER A 130 -4.72 0.58 7.63
N LYS A 131 -5.77 -0.23 7.73
CA LYS A 131 -5.90 -1.24 8.80
C LYS A 131 -4.85 -2.33 8.69
N GLN A 132 -4.56 -2.83 7.48
CA GLN A 132 -3.50 -3.82 7.26
C GLN A 132 -2.14 -3.29 7.67
N LYS A 133 -1.76 -2.08 7.25
CA LYS A 133 -0.50 -1.43 7.64
C LYS A 133 -0.40 -1.28 9.15
N ARG A 134 -1.47 -0.88 9.82
CA ARG A 134 -1.52 -0.76 11.27
C ARG A 134 -1.31 -2.10 11.97
N LEU A 135 -1.96 -3.16 11.50
CA LEU A 135 -1.81 -4.51 12.05
C LEU A 135 -0.38 -5.04 11.86
N ILE A 136 0.21 -4.85 10.69
CA ILE A 136 1.60 -5.25 10.41
C ILE A 136 2.56 -4.51 11.34
N SER A 137 2.37 -3.20 11.53
CA SER A 137 3.18 -2.40 12.46
C SER A 137 3.05 -2.91 13.91
N MET A 138 1.84 -3.18 14.37
CA MET A 138 1.59 -3.69 15.72
C MET A 138 2.24 -5.06 15.94
N VAL A 139 2.16 -5.96 14.96
CA VAL A 139 2.81 -7.29 15.01
C VAL A 139 4.33 -7.14 15.03
N ALA A 140 4.90 -6.29 14.20
CA ALA A 140 6.33 -6.02 14.17
C ALA A 140 6.84 -5.47 15.51
N ASP A 141 6.12 -4.52 16.11
CA ASP A 141 6.46 -3.96 17.43
C ASP A 141 6.40 -5.04 18.51
N GLN A 142 5.38 -5.89 18.49
CA GLN A 142 5.24 -6.99 19.45
C GLN A 142 6.35 -8.04 19.31
N MET A 143 6.74 -8.37 18.08
CA MET A 143 7.87 -9.27 17.81
C MET A 143 9.19 -8.68 18.32
N TYR A 144 9.43 -7.40 18.08
CA TYR A 144 10.62 -6.70 18.55
C TYR A 144 10.71 -6.70 20.10
N GLU A 145 9.62 -6.39 20.80
CA GLU A 145 9.57 -6.42 22.26
C GLU A 145 9.76 -7.83 22.81
N SER A 146 9.20 -8.86 22.17
CA SER A 146 9.39 -10.26 22.54
C SER A 146 10.85 -10.69 22.36
N GLU A 147 11.49 -10.32 21.26
CA GLU A 147 12.90 -10.64 21.01
C GLU A 147 13.83 -9.97 22.02
N LYS A 148 13.58 -8.70 22.32
CA LYS A 148 14.30 -7.95 23.37
C LYS A 148 14.14 -8.60 24.76
N SER A 149 12.93 -9.03 25.11
CA SER A 149 12.65 -9.74 26.37
C SER A 149 13.38 -11.08 26.44
N ASN A 150 13.40 -11.85 25.35
CA ASN A 150 14.13 -13.12 25.28
C ASN A 150 15.65 -12.91 25.41
N THR A 151 16.20 -11.91 24.78
CA THR A 151 17.64 -11.56 24.89
C THR A 151 18.00 -11.19 26.32
N LEU A 152 17.17 -10.40 26.98
CA LEU A 152 17.37 -10.07 28.41
C LEU A 152 17.31 -11.30 29.31
N MET A 153 16.34 -12.19 29.08
CA MET A 153 16.17 -13.42 29.83
C MET A 153 17.41 -14.33 29.70
N VAL A 154 17.93 -14.51 28.48
CA VAL A 154 19.14 -15.28 28.20
C VAL A 154 20.35 -14.65 28.91
N SER A 155 20.48 -13.33 28.87
CA SER A 155 21.56 -12.63 29.58
C SER A 155 21.51 -12.83 31.10
N ILE A 156 20.33 -12.72 31.70
CA ILE A 156 20.16 -12.99 33.16
C ILE A 156 20.50 -14.42 33.51
N LEU A 157 20.02 -15.40 32.72
CA LEU A 157 20.32 -16.81 32.94
C LEU A 157 21.82 -17.11 32.82
N SER A 158 22.50 -16.50 31.85
CA SER A 158 23.95 -16.64 31.69
C SER A 158 24.71 -16.13 32.92
N HIS A 159 24.33 -14.97 33.44
CA HIS A 159 24.95 -14.43 34.67
C HIS A 159 24.71 -15.32 35.90
N ILE A 160 23.52 -15.91 36.04
CA ILE A 160 23.21 -16.83 37.15
C ILE A 160 24.06 -18.07 37.03
N VAL A 161 24.25 -18.63 35.84
CA VAL A 161 25.10 -19.82 35.63
C VAL A 161 26.57 -19.52 35.93
N GLU A 162 27.09 -18.38 35.49
CA GLU A 162 28.46 -17.94 35.77
C GLU A 162 28.71 -17.76 37.28
N PHE A 163 27.78 -17.10 37.98
CA PHE A 163 27.85 -16.90 39.41
C PHE A 163 27.89 -18.23 40.17
N ARG A 164 27.02 -19.17 39.79
CA ARG A 164 26.95 -20.50 40.41
C ARG A 164 28.19 -21.35 40.15
N ASN A 165 28.83 -21.23 38.98
CA ASN A 165 30.07 -21.92 38.65
C ASN A 165 31.29 -21.29 39.36
N GLY A 166 31.27 -19.98 39.63
CA GLY A 166 32.31 -19.27 40.37
C GLY A 166 32.37 -19.68 41.83
N GLU A 167 31.22 -19.97 42.48
CA GLU A 167 31.17 -20.45 43.87
C GLU A 167 31.63 -21.90 44.01
N SER A 168 31.43 -22.75 42.99
CA SER A 168 31.89 -24.15 43.02
C SER A 168 33.41 -24.31 42.86
N GLY A 169 34.12 -23.27 42.44
CA GLY A 169 35.59 -23.25 42.30
C GLY A 169 36.36 -22.95 43.60
N LEU A 170 35.68 -22.57 44.68
CA LEU A 170 36.29 -22.19 45.96
C LEU A 170 36.33 -23.32 47.03
N HIS A 171 35.91 -24.54 46.69
CA HIS A 171 35.89 -25.67 47.59
C HIS A 171 36.89 -26.79 47.25
N VAL A 172 38.03 -26.46 46.64
CA VAL A 172 39.17 -27.43 46.50
C VAL A 172 40.42 -26.74 46.95
N LEU A 173 40.58 -26.73 48.26
CA LEU A 173 41.86 -26.69 49.01
C LEU A 173 41.72 -27.54 50.24
#